data_f707424c2f351808a02d491af5d51933
#
_entry.id   f707424c2f351808a02d491af5d51933
#
_cell.length_a   1.000
_cell.length_b   1.000
_cell.length_c   1.000
_cell.angle_alpha   90.00
_cell.angle_beta   90.00
_cell.angle_gamma   90.00
#
_symmetry.space_group_name_H-M   'P 1'
#
loop_
_entity.id
_entity.type
_entity.pdbx_description
1 polymer ?
#
loop_
_entity_poly.entity_id
_entity_poly.type
_entity_poly.pdbx_seq_one_letter_code
_entity_poly.pdbx_strand_id
1 'polypeptide(L)'
;MDDTAIAAKFNKPAEKAGLRPEALTLGSLIGTWVNVNSATRDIVKVVLTNNGGSLGVHAYGACSPTPCDWGQVPGKAYAPSVAGGAAVAFTANYAFGFKNTILTGHLNGQQLIVDDFNVFEDGSGRSPYFTEGTFKKA
;
A
#
# COMPACT_ATOMS: atom_id res chain seq x y z
N MET A 1 -2.66 29.90 -8.41
CA MET A 1 -3.46 28.92 -9.09
C MET A 1 -3.94 27.89 -8.12
N ASP A 2 -5.13 27.49 -8.30
CA ASP A 2 -5.67 26.50 -7.41
C ASP A 2 -5.38 25.08 -7.89
N ASP A 3 -5.41 24.15 -6.99
CA ASP A 3 -5.18 22.74 -7.26
C ASP A 3 -6.25 22.18 -8.20
N THR A 4 -7.43 22.75 -8.18
CA THR A 4 -8.51 22.33 -9.06
C THR A 4 -8.14 22.52 -10.52
N ALA A 5 -7.49 23.64 -10.85
CA ALA A 5 -7.07 23.90 -12.22
C ALA A 5 -5.97 22.93 -12.64
N ILE A 6 -5.06 22.56 -11.74
CA ILE A 6 -4.03 21.56 -12.03
C ILE A 6 -4.67 20.20 -12.25
N ALA A 7 -5.54 19.79 -11.36
CA ALA A 7 -6.24 18.51 -11.49
C ALA A 7 -7.04 18.44 -12.78
N ALA A 8 -7.71 19.54 -13.14
CA ALA A 8 -8.48 19.60 -14.39
C ALA A 8 -7.56 19.44 -15.61
N LYS A 9 -6.34 19.98 -15.56
CA LYS A 9 -5.40 19.81 -16.67
C LYS A 9 -4.96 18.36 -16.84
N PHE A 10 -4.84 17.61 -15.78
CA PHE A 10 -4.47 16.21 -15.87
C PHE A 10 -5.63 15.31 -16.25
N ASN A 11 -6.82 15.59 -15.77
CA ASN A 11 -7.98 14.73 -15.97
C ASN A 11 -8.74 15.04 -17.24
N LYS A 12 -8.98 16.30 -17.52
CA LYS A 12 -9.77 16.72 -18.66
C LYS A 12 -9.27 16.26 -20.03
N PRO A 13 -7.96 16.16 -20.29
CA PRO A 13 -7.52 15.67 -21.60
C PRO A 13 -8.07 14.29 -21.92
N ALA A 14 -8.09 13.37 -20.99
CA ALA A 14 -8.65 12.06 -21.20
C ALA A 14 -10.17 12.11 -21.44
N GLU A 15 -10.86 12.90 -20.64
CA GLU A 15 -12.30 13.08 -20.78
C GLU A 15 -12.68 13.76 -22.09
N LYS A 16 -11.98 14.83 -22.43
CA LYS A 16 -12.23 15.59 -23.66
C LYS A 16 -11.94 14.80 -24.92
N ALA A 17 -10.98 13.92 -24.87
CA ALA A 17 -10.65 13.08 -25.99
C ALA A 17 -11.67 11.97 -26.20
N GLY A 18 -12.68 11.87 -25.36
CA GLY A 18 -13.65 10.80 -25.41
C GLY A 18 -13.09 9.46 -24.96
N LEU A 19 -11.91 9.46 -24.37
CA LEU A 19 -11.29 8.27 -23.87
C LEU A 19 -11.90 7.91 -22.53
N ARG A 20 -12.23 6.64 -22.36
CA ARG A 20 -12.64 6.13 -21.08
C ARG A 20 -11.39 5.64 -20.36
N PRO A 21 -11.17 6.04 -19.09
CA PRO A 21 -10.14 5.42 -18.30
C PRO A 21 -10.40 3.91 -18.24
N GLU A 22 -9.35 3.11 -18.33
CA GLU A 22 -9.48 1.70 -18.08
C GLU A 22 -9.89 1.48 -16.62
N ALA A 23 -10.72 0.46 -16.39
CA ALA A 23 -11.04 0.06 -15.04
C ALA A 23 -9.76 -0.34 -14.32
N LEU A 24 -9.65 0.09 -13.07
CA LEU A 24 -8.53 -0.30 -12.21
C LEU A 24 -8.66 -1.77 -11.87
N THR A 25 -7.65 -2.56 -12.20
CA THR A 25 -7.61 -3.97 -11.87
C THR A 25 -6.56 -4.23 -10.79
N LEU A 26 -6.88 -5.13 -9.87
CA LEU A 26 -6.04 -5.39 -8.70
C LEU A 26 -5.11 -6.58 -8.87
N GLY A 27 -5.28 -7.35 -9.94
CA GLY A 27 -4.65 -8.67 -10.08
C GLY A 27 -3.16 -8.72 -9.86
N SER A 28 -2.43 -7.71 -10.31
CA SER A 28 -0.97 -7.66 -10.17
C SER A 28 -0.51 -7.52 -8.72
N LEU A 29 -1.36 -6.94 -7.86
CA LEU A 29 -1.05 -6.76 -6.45
C LEU A 29 -1.48 -7.93 -5.59
N ILE A 30 -2.49 -8.69 -6.01
CA ILE A 30 -3.14 -9.69 -5.17
C ILE A 30 -2.20 -10.87 -4.93
N GLY A 31 -2.15 -11.31 -3.69
CA GLY A 31 -1.39 -12.48 -3.27
C GLY A 31 -0.74 -12.29 -1.91
N THR A 32 0.05 -13.28 -1.55
CA THR A 32 0.84 -13.25 -0.32
C THR A 32 2.26 -12.83 -0.68
N TRP A 33 2.71 -11.77 -0.05
CA TRP A 33 4.04 -11.21 -0.26
C TRP A 33 4.86 -11.40 0.99
N VAL A 34 6.04 -11.99 0.86
CA VAL A 34 6.92 -12.25 2.00
C VAL A 34 8.21 -11.44 1.86
N ASN A 35 8.69 -10.91 2.99
CA ASN A 35 9.91 -10.13 3.02
C ASN A 35 11.08 -11.03 2.59
N VAL A 36 11.89 -10.55 1.65
CA VAL A 36 13.07 -11.30 1.18
C VAL A 36 14.12 -11.42 2.27
N ASN A 37 14.11 -10.52 3.25
CA ASN A 37 14.97 -10.61 4.42
C ASN A 37 14.23 -11.36 5.53
N SER A 38 14.51 -12.65 5.67
CA SER A 38 13.87 -13.50 6.69
C SER A 38 14.24 -13.10 8.12
N ALA A 39 15.28 -12.30 8.30
CA ALA A 39 15.71 -11.81 9.60
C ALA A 39 15.20 -10.40 9.91
N THR A 40 14.28 -9.87 9.09
CA THR A 40 13.72 -8.54 9.34
C THR A 40 13.06 -8.47 10.72
N ARG A 41 13.11 -7.29 11.33
CA ARG A 41 12.43 -6.99 12.59
C ARG A 41 11.15 -6.20 12.38
N ASP A 42 10.81 -5.94 11.13
CA ASP A 42 9.62 -5.18 10.72
C ASP A 42 8.54 -6.08 10.15
N ILE A 43 7.93 -5.68 9.06
CA ILE A 43 6.88 -6.46 8.41
C ILE A 43 7.50 -7.66 7.71
N VAL A 44 7.02 -8.85 8.06
CA VAL A 44 7.50 -10.10 7.46
C VAL A 44 6.64 -10.56 6.29
N LYS A 45 5.37 -10.18 6.28
CA LYS A 45 4.40 -10.65 5.29
C LYS A 45 3.29 -9.65 5.11
N VAL A 46 2.84 -9.48 3.87
CA VAL A 46 1.65 -8.68 3.52
C VAL A 46 0.78 -9.53 2.60
N VAL A 47 -0.47 -9.71 2.98
CA VAL A 47 -1.46 -10.41 2.17
C VAL A 47 -2.39 -9.36 1.57
N LEU A 48 -2.45 -9.32 0.25
CA LEU A 48 -3.31 -8.40 -0.50
C LEU A 48 -4.44 -9.21 -1.13
N THR A 49 -5.67 -8.79 -0.85
CA THR A 49 -6.87 -9.49 -1.31
C THR A 49 -7.78 -8.57 -2.09
N ASN A 50 -8.56 -9.17 -2.98
CA ASN A 50 -9.59 -8.46 -3.72
C ASN A 50 -10.94 -8.83 -3.11
N ASN A 51 -11.57 -7.89 -2.44
CA ASN A 51 -12.85 -8.07 -1.77
C ASN A 51 -13.94 -7.37 -2.57
N GLY A 52 -14.38 -8.02 -3.65
CA GLY A 52 -15.42 -7.44 -4.50
C GLY A 52 -15.00 -6.17 -5.21
N GLY A 53 -13.73 -6.05 -5.60
CA GLY A 53 -13.18 -4.87 -6.25
C GLY A 53 -12.47 -3.92 -5.31
N SER A 54 -12.56 -4.15 -4.01
CA SER A 54 -11.86 -3.34 -3.00
C SER A 54 -10.63 -4.08 -2.49
N LEU A 55 -9.54 -3.35 -2.35
CA LEU A 55 -8.29 -3.94 -1.86
C LEU A 55 -8.33 -4.13 -0.35
N GLY A 56 -8.03 -5.36 0.09
CA GLY A 56 -7.77 -5.64 1.50
C GLY A 56 -6.27 -5.77 1.73
N VAL A 57 -5.79 -5.23 2.84
CA VAL A 57 -4.37 -5.26 3.21
C VAL A 57 -4.25 -5.88 4.59
N HIS A 58 -3.46 -6.95 4.69
CA HIS A 58 -3.28 -7.67 5.94
C HIS A 58 -1.79 -7.87 6.17
N ALA A 59 -1.21 -7.07 7.04
CA ALA A 59 0.21 -7.13 7.35
C ALA A 59 0.48 -7.94 8.60
N TYR A 60 1.70 -8.51 8.66
CA TYR A 60 2.20 -9.29 9.79
C TYR A 60 3.58 -8.78 10.14
N GLY A 61 3.79 -8.46 11.40
CA GLY A 61 5.07 -8.01 11.91
C GLY A 61 5.94 -9.15 12.42
N ALA A 62 7.22 -8.87 12.58
CA ALA A 62 8.17 -9.82 13.12
C ALA A 62 7.91 -10.02 14.62
N CYS A 63 7.47 -11.21 14.98
CA CYS A 63 7.29 -11.65 16.35
C CYS A 63 7.72 -13.10 16.43
N SER A 64 8.01 -13.57 17.64
CA SER A 64 8.42 -14.96 17.84
C SER A 64 7.55 -15.56 18.96
N PRO A 65 7.09 -16.81 18.80
CA PRO A 65 7.42 -17.80 17.77
C PRO A 65 6.64 -17.64 16.47
N THR A 66 5.55 -16.85 16.44
CA THR A 66 4.75 -16.62 15.25
C THR A 66 4.66 -15.13 14.94
N PRO A 67 4.49 -14.74 13.66
CA PRO A 67 4.33 -13.34 13.31
C PRO A 67 3.16 -12.69 14.03
N CYS A 68 3.31 -11.41 14.36
CA CYS A 68 2.24 -10.59 14.93
C CYS A 68 1.25 -10.22 13.83
N ASP A 69 0.00 -10.56 14.04
CA ASP A 69 -1.09 -10.25 13.11
C ASP A 69 -1.56 -8.82 13.34
N TRP A 70 -1.38 -7.96 12.33
CA TRP A 70 -1.84 -6.57 12.40
C TRP A 70 -3.32 -6.40 12.07
N GLY A 71 -3.97 -7.47 11.59
CA GLY A 71 -5.34 -7.40 11.14
C GLY A 71 -5.46 -6.90 9.71
N GLN A 72 -6.63 -7.11 9.14
CA GLN A 72 -6.93 -6.64 7.80
C GLN A 72 -7.54 -5.24 7.86
N VAL A 73 -7.05 -4.36 7.00
CA VAL A 73 -7.58 -3.01 6.82
C VAL A 73 -7.90 -2.77 5.35
N PRO A 74 -8.79 -1.84 5.05
CA PRO A 74 -9.00 -1.47 3.65
C PRO A 74 -7.77 -0.74 3.10
N GLY A 75 -7.46 -1.03 1.85
CA GLY A 75 -6.40 -0.36 1.13
C GLY A 75 -6.95 0.46 -0.02
N LYS A 76 -6.09 1.31 -0.56
CA LYS A 76 -6.34 2.04 -1.80
C LYS A 76 -5.32 1.59 -2.82
N ALA A 77 -5.78 1.19 -3.99
CA ALA A 77 -4.90 0.81 -5.10
C ALA A 77 -4.77 1.96 -6.09
N TYR A 78 -3.63 2.04 -6.74
CA TYR A 78 -3.28 3.13 -7.64
C TYR A 78 -2.80 2.58 -8.98
N ALA A 79 -3.35 3.14 -10.05
CA ALA A 79 -2.89 2.88 -11.41
C ALA A 79 -1.61 3.68 -11.70
N PRO A 80 -0.87 3.32 -12.76
CA PRO A 80 0.33 4.08 -13.15
C PRO A 80 0.02 5.48 -13.67
N SER A 81 -1.24 5.73 -14.06
CA SER A 81 -1.65 7.05 -14.57
C SER A 81 -3.15 7.22 -14.40
N VAL A 82 -3.63 8.42 -14.72
CA VAL A 82 -5.06 8.73 -14.68
C VAL A 82 -5.87 7.90 -15.69
N ALA A 83 -5.21 7.29 -16.64
CA ALA A 83 -5.87 6.42 -17.61
C ALA A 83 -6.33 5.09 -17.01
N GLY A 84 -5.89 4.77 -15.80
CA GLY A 84 -6.26 3.52 -15.13
C GLY A 84 -5.41 2.35 -15.56
N GLY A 85 -5.99 1.15 -15.53
CA GLY A 85 -5.32 -0.09 -15.88
C GLY A 85 -4.95 -0.92 -14.67
N ALA A 86 -3.89 -1.73 -14.79
CA ALA A 86 -3.45 -2.59 -13.70
C ALA A 86 -2.83 -1.76 -12.57
N ALA A 87 -3.29 -1.99 -11.35
CA ALA A 87 -2.75 -1.32 -10.18
C ALA A 87 -1.27 -1.68 -9.99
N VAL A 88 -0.47 -0.67 -9.67
CA VAL A 88 0.97 -0.81 -9.46
C VAL A 88 1.40 -0.45 -8.05
N ALA A 89 0.51 0.13 -7.26
CA ALA A 89 0.84 0.61 -5.93
C ALA A 89 -0.40 0.57 -5.03
N PHE A 90 -0.17 0.63 -3.72
CA PHE A 90 -1.26 0.73 -2.75
C PHE A 90 -0.84 1.54 -1.54
N THR A 91 -1.84 2.03 -0.82
CA THR A 91 -1.70 2.61 0.52
C THR A 91 -2.69 1.97 1.47
N ALA A 92 -2.35 1.94 2.75
CA ALA A 92 -3.25 1.51 3.81
C ALA A 92 -2.87 2.22 5.11
N ASN A 93 -3.82 2.29 6.04
CA ASN A 93 -3.60 2.94 7.31
C ASN A 93 -3.96 1.98 8.44
N TYR A 94 -3.05 1.88 9.42
CA TYR A 94 -3.28 1.14 10.65
C TYR A 94 -3.30 2.10 11.82
N ALA A 95 -4.33 2.00 12.63
CA ALA A 95 -4.43 2.76 13.88
C ALA A 95 -4.41 1.75 15.03
N PHE A 96 -3.26 1.66 15.71
CA PHE A 96 -3.08 0.69 16.80
C PHE A 96 -3.43 1.27 18.17
N GLY A 97 -3.79 2.55 18.24
CA GLY A 97 -4.01 3.24 19.49
C GLY A 97 -2.74 3.91 20.01
N PHE A 98 -1.70 3.14 20.24
CA PHE A 98 -0.41 3.69 20.68
C PHE A 98 0.43 4.22 19.51
N LYS A 99 0.10 3.84 18.29
CA LYS A 99 0.86 4.17 17.09
C LYS A 99 -0.05 4.18 15.88
N ASN A 100 0.17 5.11 14.96
CA ASN A 100 -0.44 5.11 13.65
C ASN A 100 0.62 4.77 12.60
N THR A 101 0.27 3.92 11.65
CA THR A 101 1.16 3.49 10.58
C THR A 101 0.51 3.71 9.24
N ILE A 102 1.22 4.41 8.35
CA ILE A 102 0.85 4.49 6.94
C ILE A 102 1.71 3.46 6.22
N LEU A 103 1.04 2.53 5.55
CA LEU A 103 1.68 1.49 4.76
C LEU A 103 1.56 1.86 3.29
N THR A 104 2.66 1.82 2.57
CA THR A 104 2.66 2.01 1.12
C THR A 104 3.38 0.86 0.46
N GLY A 105 2.94 0.51 -0.73
CA GLY A 105 3.63 -0.50 -1.52
C GLY A 105 3.59 -0.17 -2.99
N HIS A 106 4.62 -0.58 -3.71
CA HIS A 106 4.61 -0.46 -5.17
C HIS A 106 5.40 -1.60 -5.79
N LEU A 107 4.94 -1.99 -6.99
CA LEU A 107 5.60 -3.04 -7.74
C LEU A 107 6.91 -2.54 -8.34
N ASN A 108 7.93 -3.37 -8.26
CA ASN A 108 9.22 -3.17 -8.88
C ASN A 108 9.60 -4.47 -9.56
N GLY A 109 9.25 -4.59 -10.85
CA GLY A 109 9.33 -5.87 -11.53
C GLY A 109 8.40 -6.89 -10.89
N GLN A 110 8.93 -8.03 -10.48
CA GLN A 110 8.17 -9.08 -9.80
C GLN A 110 8.21 -8.96 -8.28
N GLN A 111 8.80 -7.89 -7.77
CA GLN A 111 8.89 -7.65 -6.34
C GLN A 111 7.95 -6.52 -5.93
N LEU A 112 7.67 -6.45 -4.64
CA LEU A 112 6.89 -5.38 -4.05
C LEU A 112 7.77 -4.67 -3.04
N ILE A 113 7.88 -3.36 -3.17
CA ILE A 113 8.57 -2.52 -2.20
C ILE A 113 7.53 -1.99 -1.24
N VAL A 114 7.71 -2.24 0.04
CA VAL A 114 6.76 -1.82 1.08
C VAL A 114 7.47 -0.88 2.05
N ASP A 115 6.88 0.29 2.24
CA ASP A 115 7.34 1.27 3.21
C ASP A 115 6.30 1.41 4.31
N ASP A 116 6.75 1.55 5.55
CA ASP A 116 5.87 1.92 6.64
C ASP A 116 6.35 3.18 7.34
N PHE A 117 5.41 4.07 7.62
CA PHE A 117 5.64 5.37 8.24
C PHE A 117 4.90 5.37 9.57
N ASN A 118 5.62 5.50 10.65
CA ASN A 118 5.10 5.28 11.99
C ASN A 118 5.16 6.55 12.83
N VAL A 119 4.04 6.88 13.46
CA VAL A 119 3.94 8.00 14.39
C VAL A 119 3.34 7.50 15.70
N PHE A 120 4.05 7.72 16.80
CA PHE A 120 3.57 7.29 18.11
C PHE A 120 2.55 8.28 18.68
N GLU A 121 1.46 7.74 19.22
CA GLU A 121 0.34 8.50 19.77
C GLU A 121 0.18 8.27 21.27
N ASP A 122 1.20 7.73 21.93
CA ASP A 122 1.14 7.33 23.34
C ASP A 122 1.83 8.30 24.29
N GLY A 123 2.24 9.47 23.79
CA GLY A 123 2.93 10.46 24.61
C GLY A 123 4.35 10.07 25.00
N SER A 124 4.89 9.00 24.43
CA SER A 124 6.23 8.49 24.76
C SER A 124 7.36 9.40 24.30
N GLY A 125 7.09 10.30 23.36
CA GLY A 125 8.11 11.13 22.74
C GLY A 125 9.03 10.37 21.78
N ARG A 126 8.73 9.10 21.44
CA ARG A 126 9.50 8.36 20.47
C ARG A 126 9.36 9.01 19.10
N SER A 127 10.48 9.05 18.37
CA SER A 127 10.50 9.70 17.05
C SER A 127 9.60 9.00 16.06
N PRO A 128 8.92 9.76 15.19
CA PRO A 128 8.39 9.17 13.98
C PRO A 128 9.52 8.50 13.21
N TYR A 129 9.22 7.35 12.59
CA TYR A 129 10.24 6.64 11.84
C TYR A 129 9.63 5.90 10.67
N PHE A 130 10.48 5.55 9.70
CA PHE A 130 10.03 4.76 8.57
C PHE A 130 10.97 3.59 8.33
N THR A 131 10.41 2.53 7.76
CA THR A 131 11.20 1.40 7.29
C THR A 131 10.77 1.01 5.89
N GLU A 132 11.66 0.32 5.19
CA GLU A 132 11.41 -0.16 3.85
C GLU A 132 11.84 -1.61 3.76
N GLY A 133 11.04 -2.42 3.07
CA GLY A 133 11.39 -3.81 2.81
C GLY A 133 11.06 -4.19 1.37
N THR A 134 11.77 -5.20 0.88
CA THR A 134 11.51 -5.80 -0.42
C THR A 134 10.82 -7.14 -0.22
N PHE A 135 9.73 -7.35 -0.95
CA PHE A 135 8.89 -8.53 -0.79
C PHE A 135 8.78 -9.26 -2.11
N LYS A 136 8.66 -10.58 -2.04
CA LYS A 136 8.41 -11.45 -3.19
C LYS A 136 7.14 -12.23 -2.95
N LYS A 137 6.52 -12.69 -4.03
CA LYS A 137 5.38 -13.60 -3.89
C LYS A 137 5.79 -14.92 -3.27
N ALA A 138 4.96 -15.35 -2.35
CA ALA A 138 5.17 -16.64 -1.68
C ALA A 138 4.90 -17.81 -2.63
#